data_bd14d8beca805297bc5235226aff5c32
#
_entry.id   bd14d8beca805297bc5235226aff5c32
#
_cell.length_a   1.000
_cell.length_b   1.000
_cell.length_c   1.000
_cell.angle_alpha   90.00
_cell.angle_beta   90.00
_cell.angle_gamma   90.00
#
_symmetry.space_group_name_H-M   'P 1'
#
loop_
_entity.id
_entity.type
_entity.pdbx_description
1 polymer ?
#
loop_
_entity_poly.entity_id
_entity_poly.type
_entity_poly.pdbx_seq_one_letter_code
_entity_poly.pdbx_strand_id
1 'polypeptide(L)'
;MTGVQTCALPIYYYEDQEEVAKTFSKYGYILMPVIDEQHHLLGVIDIDDVMDVIEEETTEDMNLLGGVGSEERLDSTLVESFKNRIPWLIVNLFTAIMASSVVSVFEGTIAKVVALATISPIITGMGGNAGTQTLTIVVRGLSLGELDKENARKVLLKEIGLGILNGVIIGALVSAGAWFFAGNPWFGVVAGLAMICNMIVATLAGYFVPVILDRFHVDPALASGVFVTTCTDMFGFFAFLGLATILMSHLL
;
A
#
# COMPACT_ATOMS: atom_id res chain seq x y z
N MET A 1 34.24 32.61 -27.10
CA MET A 1 34.00 31.23 -26.72
C MET A 1 33.45 31.24 -25.30
N THR A 2 32.16 31.26 -25.16
CA THR A 2 31.49 31.16 -23.88
C THR A 2 31.49 29.69 -23.49
N GLY A 3 32.35 29.31 -22.55
CA GLY A 3 32.37 27.99 -21.97
C GLY A 3 31.06 27.78 -21.19
N VAL A 4 30.18 26.99 -21.75
CA VAL A 4 29.11 26.41 -20.97
C VAL A 4 29.78 25.37 -20.05
N GLN A 5 30.03 25.75 -18.81
CA GLN A 5 30.36 24.79 -17.77
C GLN A 5 29.06 24.01 -17.46
N THR A 6 28.93 22.88 -18.11
CA THR A 6 28.03 21.85 -17.60
C THR A 6 28.66 21.31 -16.32
N CYS A 7 28.29 21.87 -15.17
CA CYS A 7 28.58 21.24 -13.88
C CYS A 7 27.75 19.95 -13.81
N ALA A 8 28.29 18.86 -14.34
CA ALA A 8 27.81 17.53 -13.92
C ALA A 8 28.15 17.42 -12.44
N LEU A 9 27.16 17.31 -11.59
CA LEU A 9 27.36 17.04 -10.18
C LEU A 9 27.93 15.61 -10.07
N PRO A 10 29.16 15.46 -9.52
CA PRO A 10 29.69 14.11 -9.33
C PRO A 10 28.91 13.41 -8.25
N ILE A 11 28.75 12.09 -8.40
CA ILE A 11 28.18 11.20 -7.40
C ILE A 11 29.31 10.47 -6.66
N TYR A 12 29.06 10.13 -5.41
CA TYR A 12 29.99 9.31 -4.66
C TYR A 12 29.72 7.81 -4.92
N TYR A 13 30.76 6.99 -4.92
CA TYR A 13 30.67 5.56 -5.22
C TYR A 13 29.76 4.76 -4.26
N TYR A 14 29.36 5.32 -3.12
CA TYR A 14 28.49 4.73 -2.11
C TYR A 14 27.06 5.29 -2.14
N GLU A 15 26.74 6.19 -3.09
CA GLU A 15 25.37 6.69 -3.25
C GLU A 15 24.47 5.59 -3.75
N ASP A 16 23.24 5.60 -3.25
CA ASP A 16 22.21 4.65 -3.62
C ASP A 16 21.87 4.75 -5.11
N GLN A 17 21.77 3.61 -5.80
CA GLN A 17 21.56 3.59 -7.25
C GLN A 17 20.20 4.16 -7.65
N GLU A 18 19.16 4.02 -6.81
CA GLU A 18 17.83 4.59 -7.04
C GLU A 18 17.90 6.13 -7.00
N GLU A 19 18.62 6.72 -6.05
CA GLU A 19 18.81 8.17 -5.95
C GLU A 19 19.65 8.72 -7.12
N VAL A 20 20.62 7.95 -7.59
CA VAL A 20 21.37 8.27 -8.81
C VAL A 20 20.45 8.28 -10.01
N ALA A 21 19.60 7.28 -10.18
CA ALA A 21 18.63 7.19 -11.27
C ALA A 21 17.62 8.35 -11.25
N LYS A 22 17.12 8.73 -10.06
CA LYS A 22 16.27 9.93 -9.89
C LYS A 22 16.98 11.21 -10.32
N THR A 23 18.27 11.32 -10.00
CA THR A 23 19.10 12.49 -10.37
C THR A 23 19.29 12.58 -11.89
N PHE A 24 19.57 11.46 -12.57
CA PHE A 24 19.63 11.41 -14.04
C PHE A 24 18.32 11.85 -14.68
N SER A 25 17.21 11.30 -14.21
CA SER A 25 15.87 11.63 -14.72
C SER A 25 15.52 13.11 -14.49
N LYS A 26 15.81 13.64 -13.29
CA LYS A 26 15.48 15.02 -12.90
C LYS A 26 16.22 16.08 -13.71
N TYR A 27 17.50 15.84 -14.00
CA TYR A 27 18.36 16.82 -14.67
C TYR A 27 18.63 16.50 -16.15
N GLY A 28 18.17 15.35 -16.64
CA GLY A 28 18.37 14.92 -18.02
C GLY A 28 19.84 14.68 -18.37
N TYR A 29 20.60 14.12 -17.43
CA TYR A 29 21.99 13.80 -17.67
C TYR A 29 22.12 12.60 -18.61
N ILE A 30 23.20 12.59 -19.40
CA ILE A 30 23.58 11.47 -20.26
C ILE A 30 24.72 10.68 -19.63
N LEU A 31 25.55 11.37 -18.81
CA LEU A 31 26.73 10.80 -18.19
C LEU A 31 27.03 11.56 -16.90
N MET A 32 27.37 10.81 -15.83
CA MET A 32 27.79 11.39 -14.55
C MET A 32 29.10 10.78 -14.08
N PRO A 33 30.05 11.61 -13.57
CA PRO A 33 31.30 11.13 -13.00
C PRO A 33 31.08 10.57 -11.60
N VAL A 34 31.73 9.45 -11.31
CA VAL A 34 31.79 8.82 -9.97
C VAL A 34 33.12 9.15 -9.32
N ILE A 35 33.08 9.62 -8.08
CA ILE A 35 34.27 10.04 -7.33
C ILE A 35 34.39 9.32 -5.98
N ASP A 36 35.62 9.29 -5.44
CA ASP A 36 35.90 8.89 -4.07
C ASP A 36 35.78 10.06 -3.07
N GLU A 37 35.99 9.79 -1.79
CA GLU A 37 36.00 10.82 -0.74
C GLU A 37 37.09 11.88 -0.91
N GLN A 38 38.17 11.58 -1.65
CA GLN A 38 39.27 12.46 -1.98
C GLN A 38 39.03 13.22 -3.30
N HIS A 39 37.85 13.09 -3.90
CA HIS A 39 37.46 13.69 -5.17
C HIS A 39 38.27 13.18 -6.37
N HIS A 40 38.85 11.98 -6.31
CA HIS A 40 39.45 11.36 -7.48
C HIS A 40 38.35 10.67 -8.32
N LEU A 41 38.45 10.83 -9.63
CA LEU A 41 37.56 10.19 -10.57
C LEU A 41 37.78 8.67 -10.57
N LEU A 42 36.77 7.90 -10.20
CA LEU A 42 36.78 6.45 -10.24
C LEU A 42 36.26 5.90 -11.56
N GLY A 43 35.28 6.57 -12.15
CA GLY A 43 34.64 6.13 -13.39
C GLY A 43 33.53 7.09 -13.80
N VAL A 44 32.72 6.61 -14.71
CA VAL A 44 31.52 7.33 -15.18
C VAL A 44 30.37 6.33 -15.27
N ILE A 45 29.16 6.78 -15.02
CA ILE A 45 27.91 6.06 -15.28
C ILE A 45 27.24 6.74 -16.46
N ASP A 46 26.78 5.99 -17.42
CA ASP A 46 26.00 6.52 -18.54
C ASP A 46 24.51 6.24 -18.41
N ILE A 47 23.72 6.78 -19.33
CA ILE A 47 22.25 6.66 -19.28
C ILE A 47 21.80 5.21 -19.51
N ASP A 48 22.55 4.41 -20.27
CA ASP A 48 22.18 3.03 -20.55
C ASP A 48 22.29 2.19 -19.25
N ASP A 49 23.37 2.36 -18.45
CA ASP A 49 23.51 1.75 -17.13
C ASP A 49 22.34 2.14 -16.19
N VAL A 50 21.95 3.42 -16.24
CA VAL A 50 20.84 3.94 -15.40
C VAL A 50 19.49 3.37 -15.84
N MET A 51 19.28 3.09 -17.12
CA MET A 51 18.04 2.45 -17.59
C MET A 51 17.91 1.03 -17.05
N ASP A 52 19.00 0.28 -17.00
CA ASP A 52 19.01 -1.06 -16.40
C ASP A 52 18.65 -1.00 -14.91
N VAL A 53 19.23 -0.04 -14.18
CA VAL A 53 18.90 0.21 -12.76
C VAL A 53 17.41 0.54 -12.57
N ILE A 54 16.83 1.41 -13.41
CA ILE A 54 15.41 1.77 -13.32
C ILE A 54 14.52 0.53 -13.55
N GLU A 55 14.88 -0.37 -14.47
CA GLU A 55 14.15 -1.61 -14.70
C GLU A 55 14.25 -2.56 -13.51
N GLU A 56 15.44 -2.70 -12.92
CA GLU A 56 15.68 -3.52 -11.74
C GLU A 56 14.88 -3.01 -10.53
N GLU A 57 14.96 -1.72 -10.19
CA GLU A 57 14.22 -1.09 -9.09
C GLU A 57 12.69 -1.20 -9.29
N THR A 58 12.21 -0.97 -10.53
CA THR A 58 10.78 -1.12 -10.83
C THR A 58 10.32 -2.57 -10.62
N THR A 59 11.14 -3.55 -10.98
CA THR A 59 10.84 -4.97 -10.78
C THR A 59 10.84 -5.33 -9.30
N GLU A 60 11.81 -4.82 -8.54
CA GLU A 60 11.87 -4.97 -7.08
C GLU A 60 10.62 -4.41 -6.40
N ASP A 61 10.25 -3.16 -6.71
CA ASP A 61 9.03 -2.51 -6.20
C ASP A 61 7.78 -3.37 -6.47
N MET A 62 7.64 -3.90 -7.69
CA MET A 62 6.51 -4.76 -8.05
C MET A 62 6.49 -6.06 -7.24
N ASN A 63 7.64 -6.69 -7.04
CA ASN A 63 7.78 -7.91 -6.24
C ASN A 63 7.41 -7.65 -4.78
N LEU A 64 7.95 -6.60 -4.19
CA LEU A 64 7.69 -6.21 -2.80
C LEU A 64 6.22 -5.84 -2.56
N LEU A 65 5.61 -5.07 -3.46
CA LEU A 65 4.17 -4.77 -3.41
C LEU A 65 3.30 -6.03 -3.51
N GLY A 66 3.78 -7.03 -4.28
CA GLY A 66 3.15 -8.35 -4.38
C GLY A 66 3.34 -9.24 -3.14
N GLY A 67 4.18 -8.83 -2.18
CA GLY A 67 4.51 -9.62 -0.99
C GLY A 67 5.40 -10.82 -1.31
N VAL A 68 6.34 -10.66 -2.23
CA VAL A 68 7.41 -11.62 -2.54
C VAL A 68 8.77 -10.97 -2.32
N GLY A 69 9.84 -11.77 -2.26
CA GLY A 69 11.18 -11.22 -2.14
C GLY A 69 11.60 -10.45 -3.39
N SER A 70 12.46 -9.42 -3.19
CA SER A 70 12.93 -8.54 -4.27
C SER A 70 13.59 -9.29 -5.43
N GLU A 71 14.31 -10.37 -5.15
CA GLU A 71 15.07 -11.16 -6.13
C GLU A 71 14.27 -12.26 -6.84
N GLU A 72 12.94 -12.34 -6.63
CA GLU A 72 12.11 -13.36 -7.27
C GLU A 72 12.01 -13.12 -8.77
N ARG A 73 12.29 -14.18 -9.57
CA ARG A 73 12.24 -14.17 -11.04
C ARG A 73 11.49 -15.40 -11.54
N LEU A 74 11.02 -15.34 -12.80
CA LEU A 74 10.31 -16.47 -13.43
C LEU A 74 11.18 -17.72 -13.63
N ASP A 75 12.48 -17.54 -13.77
CA ASP A 75 13.49 -18.61 -13.93
C ASP A 75 14.11 -19.06 -12.63
N SER A 76 13.69 -18.48 -11.48
CA SER A 76 14.13 -18.90 -10.15
C SER A 76 13.82 -20.38 -9.92
N THR A 77 14.75 -21.08 -9.27
CA THR A 77 14.54 -22.47 -8.86
C THR A 77 13.47 -22.58 -7.77
N LEU A 78 12.86 -23.76 -7.63
CA LEU A 78 11.84 -24.00 -6.59
C LEU A 78 12.33 -23.63 -5.18
N VAL A 79 13.61 -23.89 -4.89
CA VAL A 79 14.18 -23.61 -3.55
C VAL A 79 14.37 -22.11 -3.34
N GLU A 80 14.80 -21.37 -4.35
CA GLU A 80 14.93 -19.92 -4.32
C GLU A 80 13.56 -19.27 -4.16
N SER A 81 12.59 -19.62 -5.00
CA SER A 81 11.21 -19.12 -4.89
C SER A 81 10.58 -19.43 -3.53
N PHE A 82 10.83 -20.61 -2.96
CA PHE A 82 10.37 -20.95 -1.61
C PHE A 82 10.96 -20.00 -0.57
N LYS A 83 12.27 -19.75 -0.62
CA LYS A 83 12.95 -18.84 0.32
C LYS A 83 12.45 -17.40 0.20
N ASN A 84 12.16 -16.93 -1.00
CA ASN A 84 11.71 -15.56 -1.26
C ASN A 84 10.25 -15.34 -0.83
N ARG A 85 9.40 -16.37 -0.85
CA ARG A 85 7.96 -16.25 -0.56
C ARG A 85 7.58 -16.62 0.87
N ILE A 86 8.25 -17.61 1.48
CA ILE A 86 7.84 -18.15 2.78
C ILE A 86 7.87 -17.11 3.91
N PRO A 87 8.85 -16.20 4.01
CA PRO A 87 8.84 -15.17 5.04
C PRO A 87 7.60 -14.28 4.97
N TRP A 88 7.21 -13.86 3.77
CA TRP A 88 6.01 -13.05 3.56
C TRP A 88 4.73 -13.81 3.86
N LEU A 89 4.65 -15.09 3.52
CA LEU A 89 3.51 -15.95 3.86
C LEU A 89 3.38 -16.15 5.38
N ILE A 90 4.49 -16.22 6.12
CA ILE A 90 4.47 -16.28 7.58
C ILE A 90 3.97 -14.96 8.17
N VAL A 91 4.42 -13.81 7.65
CA VAL A 91 3.89 -12.50 8.05
C VAL A 91 2.38 -12.42 7.77
N ASN A 92 1.95 -12.84 6.58
CA ASN A 92 0.52 -12.91 6.22
C ASN A 92 -0.28 -13.80 7.17
N LEU A 93 0.26 -14.96 7.55
CA LEU A 93 -0.40 -15.85 8.51
C LEU A 93 -0.58 -15.18 9.87
N PHE A 94 0.46 -14.49 10.35
CA PHE A 94 0.40 -13.77 11.62
C PHE A 94 -0.64 -12.65 11.59
N THR A 95 -0.66 -11.86 10.53
CA THR A 95 -1.65 -10.77 10.37
C THR A 95 -3.07 -11.29 10.22
N ALA A 96 -3.26 -12.43 9.53
CA ALA A 96 -4.56 -13.10 9.44
C ALA A 96 -5.07 -13.59 10.81
N ILE A 97 -4.17 -14.11 11.67
CA ILE A 97 -4.50 -14.48 13.05
C ILE A 97 -4.90 -13.23 13.85
N MET A 98 -4.22 -12.10 13.68
CA MET A 98 -4.60 -10.83 14.31
C MET A 98 -6.01 -10.38 13.89
N ALA A 99 -6.32 -10.40 12.60
CA ALA A 99 -7.65 -10.06 12.09
C ALA A 99 -8.73 -11.04 12.62
N SER A 100 -8.44 -12.34 12.67
CA SER A 100 -9.33 -13.34 13.23
C SER A 100 -9.58 -13.15 14.74
N SER A 101 -8.60 -12.63 15.48
CA SER A 101 -8.79 -12.33 16.91
C SER A 101 -9.82 -11.22 17.13
N VAL A 102 -9.92 -10.24 16.23
CA VAL A 102 -10.99 -9.23 16.26
C VAL A 102 -12.36 -9.89 16.08
N VAL A 103 -12.49 -10.81 15.12
CA VAL A 103 -13.75 -11.54 14.89
C VAL A 103 -14.17 -12.34 16.11
N SER A 104 -13.23 -12.96 16.81
CA SER A 104 -13.52 -13.78 18.01
C SER A 104 -14.15 -12.97 19.15
N VAL A 105 -13.81 -11.68 19.27
CA VAL A 105 -14.42 -10.76 20.27
C VAL A 105 -15.94 -10.60 20.02
N PHE A 106 -16.37 -10.74 18.77
CA PHE A 106 -17.77 -10.56 18.35
C PHE A 106 -18.51 -11.87 18.08
N GLU A 107 -17.98 -13.03 18.51
CA GLU A 107 -18.59 -14.34 18.30
C GLU A 107 -20.06 -14.37 18.76
N GLY A 108 -20.36 -13.80 19.94
CA GLY A 108 -21.72 -13.72 20.46
C GLY A 108 -22.67 -12.86 19.62
N THR A 109 -22.15 -11.88 18.88
CA THR A 109 -22.93 -11.05 17.95
C THR A 109 -23.24 -11.84 16.67
N ILE A 110 -22.23 -12.53 16.14
CA ILE A 110 -22.35 -13.36 14.93
C ILE A 110 -23.31 -14.53 15.19
N ALA A 111 -23.24 -15.17 16.35
CA ALA A 111 -24.13 -16.27 16.72
C ALA A 111 -25.61 -15.87 16.74
N LYS A 112 -25.92 -14.61 17.06
CA LYS A 112 -27.29 -14.09 17.05
C LYS A 112 -27.77 -13.70 15.66
N VAL A 113 -26.88 -13.18 14.81
CA VAL A 113 -27.17 -12.71 13.44
C VAL A 113 -26.15 -13.31 12.48
N VAL A 114 -26.36 -14.56 12.09
CA VAL A 114 -25.42 -15.35 11.25
C VAL A 114 -25.14 -14.68 9.90
N ALA A 115 -26.09 -13.90 9.37
CA ALA A 115 -25.92 -13.13 8.13
C ALA A 115 -24.72 -12.16 8.18
N LEU A 116 -24.26 -11.73 9.37
CA LEU A 116 -23.05 -10.92 9.52
C LEU A 116 -21.81 -11.62 8.97
N ALA A 117 -21.69 -12.93 9.18
CA ALA A 117 -20.55 -13.71 8.67
C ALA A 117 -20.48 -13.70 7.13
N THR A 118 -21.61 -13.61 6.44
CA THR A 118 -21.68 -13.60 4.97
C THR A 118 -21.23 -12.25 4.39
N ILE A 119 -21.53 -11.14 5.06
CA ILE A 119 -21.22 -9.78 4.57
C ILE A 119 -19.82 -9.33 5.00
N SER A 120 -19.29 -9.84 6.12
CA SER A 120 -17.98 -9.47 6.64
C SER A 120 -16.85 -9.52 5.59
N PRO A 121 -16.68 -10.60 4.80
CA PRO A 121 -15.61 -10.67 3.79
C PRO A 121 -15.77 -9.62 2.67
N ILE A 122 -16.99 -9.18 2.38
CA ILE A 122 -17.23 -8.14 1.37
C ILE A 122 -16.69 -6.81 1.88
N ILE A 123 -16.93 -6.48 3.15
CA ILE A 123 -16.50 -5.21 3.74
C ILE A 123 -14.96 -5.17 3.84
N THR A 124 -14.34 -6.22 4.37
CA THR A 124 -12.89 -6.27 4.52
C THR A 124 -12.19 -6.34 3.17
N GLY A 125 -12.61 -7.23 2.27
CA GLY A 125 -12.01 -7.37 0.94
C GLY A 125 -12.08 -6.09 0.11
N MET A 126 -13.20 -5.37 0.14
CA MET A 126 -13.31 -4.07 -0.56
C MET A 126 -12.41 -3.01 0.07
N GLY A 127 -12.26 -3.00 1.40
CA GLY A 127 -11.30 -2.13 2.09
C GLY A 127 -9.86 -2.44 1.67
N GLY A 128 -9.48 -3.72 1.65
CA GLY A 128 -8.16 -4.16 1.18
C GLY A 128 -7.86 -3.70 -0.25
N ASN A 129 -8.83 -3.85 -1.17
CA ASN A 129 -8.68 -3.40 -2.55
C ASN A 129 -8.49 -1.86 -2.64
N ALA A 130 -9.30 -1.08 -1.93
CA ALA A 130 -9.18 0.38 -1.92
C ALA A 130 -7.85 0.84 -1.32
N GLY A 131 -7.42 0.20 -0.24
CA GLY A 131 -6.13 0.48 0.40
C GLY A 131 -4.94 0.18 -0.51
N THR A 132 -4.98 -0.95 -1.22
CA THR A 132 -3.94 -1.33 -2.19
C THR A 132 -3.89 -0.36 -3.38
N GLN A 133 -5.04 0.14 -3.87
CA GLN A 133 -5.06 1.15 -4.92
C GLN A 133 -4.35 2.45 -4.48
N THR A 134 -4.62 2.93 -3.27
CA THR A 134 -3.94 4.12 -2.73
C THR A 134 -2.46 3.83 -2.48
N LEU A 135 -2.13 2.67 -1.89
CA LEU A 135 -0.76 2.22 -1.66
C LEU A 135 0.07 2.28 -2.94
N THR A 136 -0.42 1.65 -4.02
CA THR A 136 0.29 1.59 -5.31
C THR A 136 0.60 2.99 -5.85
N ILE A 137 -0.34 3.93 -5.76
CA ILE A 137 -0.14 5.31 -6.25
C ILE A 137 0.86 6.07 -5.36
N VAL A 138 0.78 5.87 -4.04
CA VAL A 138 1.64 6.58 -3.09
C VAL A 138 3.08 6.05 -3.14
N VAL A 139 3.29 4.74 -3.17
CA VAL A 139 4.62 4.13 -3.32
C VAL A 139 5.26 4.63 -4.62
N ARG A 140 4.56 4.52 -5.76
CA ARG A 140 5.06 5.06 -7.02
C ARG A 140 5.42 6.55 -6.94
N GLY A 141 4.58 7.36 -6.29
CA GLY A 141 4.85 8.79 -6.11
C GLY A 141 6.09 9.07 -5.25
N LEU A 142 6.38 8.21 -4.28
CA LEU A 142 7.60 8.28 -3.47
C LEU A 142 8.83 7.86 -4.28
N SER A 143 8.77 6.70 -4.97
CA SER A 143 9.89 6.20 -5.78
C SER A 143 10.27 7.16 -6.90
N LEU A 144 9.31 7.86 -7.51
CA LEU A 144 9.58 8.88 -8.54
C LEU A 144 9.93 10.27 -7.98
N GLY A 145 9.91 10.45 -6.66
CA GLY A 145 10.12 11.76 -6.03
C GLY A 145 9.01 12.78 -6.35
N GLU A 146 7.82 12.30 -6.78
CA GLU A 146 6.66 13.14 -7.07
C GLU A 146 5.90 13.54 -5.79
N LEU A 147 6.03 12.75 -4.72
CA LEU A 147 5.43 13.05 -3.42
C LEU A 147 6.46 13.72 -2.51
N ASP A 148 6.32 15.03 -2.35
CA ASP A 148 7.19 15.88 -1.54
C ASP A 148 6.43 16.54 -0.38
N LYS A 149 7.17 17.26 0.48
CA LYS A 149 6.59 17.96 1.64
C LYS A 149 5.61 19.09 1.25
N GLU A 150 5.73 19.64 0.04
CA GLU A 150 4.90 20.74 -0.44
C GLU A 150 3.52 20.23 -0.90
N ASN A 151 3.48 19.06 -1.54
CA ASN A 151 2.26 18.49 -2.09
C ASN A 151 1.61 17.38 -1.23
N ALA A 152 2.34 16.82 -0.25
CA ALA A 152 1.88 15.72 0.61
C ALA A 152 0.48 15.95 1.20
N ARG A 153 0.22 17.18 1.70
CA ARG A 153 -1.11 17.53 2.24
C ARG A 153 -2.20 17.50 1.17
N LYS A 154 -1.89 17.95 -0.05
CA LYS A 154 -2.84 17.97 -1.17
C LYS A 154 -3.18 16.56 -1.62
N VAL A 155 -2.18 15.69 -1.70
CA VAL A 155 -2.36 14.27 -2.03
C VAL A 155 -3.18 13.57 -0.95
N LEU A 156 -2.86 13.77 0.34
CA LEU A 156 -3.63 13.21 1.45
C LEU A 156 -5.11 13.61 1.40
N LEU A 157 -5.39 14.90 1.21
CA LEU A 157 -6.79 15.38 1.13
C LEU A 157 -7.54 14.82 -0.08
N LYS A 158 -6.84 14.63 -1.20
CA LYS A 158 -7.38 13.96 -2.39
C LYS A 158 -7.74 12.50 -2.08
N GLU A 159 -6.84 11.76 -1.45
CA GLU A 159 -7.06 10.35 -1.10
C GLU A 159 -8.21 10.21 -0.08
N ILE A 160 -8.29 11.07 0.94
CA ILE A 160 -9.44 11.09 1.86
C ILE A 160 -10.74 11.36 1.10
N GLY A 161 -10.74 12.34 0.19
CA GLY A 161 -11.90 12.63 -0.65
C GLY A 161 -12.33 11.43 -1.49
N LEU A 162 -11.39 10.70 -2.08
CA LEU A 162 -11.64 9.45 -2.80
C LEU A 162 -12.18 8.36 -1.89
N GLY A 163 -11.62 8.20 -0.68
CA GLY A 163 -12.11 7.25 0.32
C GLY A 163 -13.57 7.51 0.70
N ILE A 164 -13.94 8.78 0.91
CA ILE A 164 -15.34 9.17 1.19
C ILE A 164 -16.22 8.90 -0.02
N LEU A 165 -15.84 9.34 -1.21
CA LEU A 165 -16.64 9.18 -2.43
C LEU A 165 -16.88 7.70 -2.76
N ASN A 166 -15.81 6.91 -2.80
CA ASN A 166 -15.88 5.47 -3.01
C ASN A 166 -16.68 4.79 -1.90
N GLY A 167 -16.46 5.21 -0.64
CA GLY A 167 -17.19 4.71 0.52
C GLY A 167 -18.69 4.92 0.40
N VAL A 168 -19.13 6.10 -0.01
CA VAL A 168 -20.55 6.40 -0.19
C VAL A 168 -21.17 5.58 -1.33
N ILE A 169 -20.49 5.50 -2.49
CA ILE A 169 -21.00 4.78 -3.65
C ILE A 169 -21.05 3.27 -3.35
N ILE A 170 -19.94 2.67 -2.95
CA ILE A 170 -19.87 1.24 -2.67
C ILE A 170 -20.68 0.89 -1.42
N GLY A 171 -20.67 1.77 -0.40
CA GLY A 171 -21.47 1.60 0.81
C GLY A 171 -22.97 1.59 0.51
N ALA A 172 -23.45 2.43 -0.41
CA ALA A 172 -24.85 2.41 -0.85
C ALA A 172 -25.22 1.10 -1.58
N LEU A 173 -24.33 0.60 -2.45
CA LEU A 173 -24.53 -0.67 -3.15
C LEU A 173 -24.54 -1.85 -2.17
N VAL A 174 -23.59 -1.89 -1.24
CA VAL A 174 -23.52 -2.95 -0.21
C VAL A 174 -24.69 -2.85 0.74
N SER A 175 -25.13 -1.64 1.11
CA SER A 175 -26.33 -1.41 1.94
C SER A 175 -27.58 -2.00 1.27
N ALA A 176 -27.80 -1.69 -0.01
CA ALA A 176 -28.93 -2.22 -0.76
C ALA A 176 -28.90 -3.75 -0.89
N GLY A 177 -27.72 -4.30 -1.23
CA GLY A 177 -27.52 -5.76 -1.32
C GLY A 177 -27.72 -6.48 0.01
N ALA A 178 -27.16 -5.92 1.09
CA ALA A 178 -27.30 -6.47 2.44
C ALA A 178 -28.74 -6.41 2.95
N TRP A 179 -29.45 -5.33 2.69
CA TRP A 179 -30.90 -5.22 2.97
C TRP A 179 -31.69 -6.29 2.21
N PHE A 180 -31.46 -6.42 0.92
CA PHE A 180 -32.17 -7.42 0.10
C PHE A 180 -31.88 -8.85 0.58
N PHE A 181 -30.64 -9.14 0.92
CA PHE A 181 -30.20 -10.47 1.39
C PHE A 181 -30.78 -10.84 2.77
N ALA A 182 -30.72 -9.92 3.73
CA ALA A 182 -31.17 -10.16 5.09
C ALA A 182 -32.67 -9.88 5.33
N GLY A 183 -33.34 -9.19 4.39
CA GLY A 183 -34.72 -8.74 4.55
C GLY A 183 -34.92 -7.66 5.61
N ASN A 184 -33.86 -7.12 6.19
CA ASN A 184 -33.89 -6.13 7.26
C ASN A 184 -33.18 -4.84 6.83
N PRO A 185 -33.86 -3.67 6.74
CA PRO A 185 -33.22 -2.42 6.31
C PRO A 185 -32.11 -1.95 7.24
N TRP A 186 -32.19 -2.24 8.54
CA TRP A 186 -31.13 -1.91 9.51
C TRP A 186 -29.83 -2.67 9.25
N PHE A 187 -29.95 -3.91 8.75
CA PHE A 187 -28.78 -4.68 8.34
C PHE A 187 -28.03 -4.01 7.17
N GLY A 188 -28.81 -3.47 6.20
CA GLY A 188 -28.26 -2.65 5.12
C GLY A 188 -27.56 -1.39 5.64
N VAL A 189 -28.18 -0.66 6.58
CA VAL A 189 -27.59 0.55 7.18
C VAL A 189 -26.26 0.24 7.88
N VAL A 190 -26.20 -0.82 8.67
CA VAL A 190 -24.97 -1.24 9.36
C VAL A 190 -23.87 -1.58 8.37
N ALA A 191 -24.19 -2.37 7.34
CA ALA A 191 -23.22 -2.75 6.31
C ALA A 191 -22.71 -1.55 5.50
N GLY A 192 -23.61 -0.65 5.11
CA GLY A 192 -23.25 0.57 4.38
C GLY A 192 -22.37 1.52 5.17
N LEU A 193 -22.71 1.80 6.44
CA LEU A 193 -21.89 2.64 7.30
C LEU A 193 -20.52 2.03 7.58
N ALA A 194 -20.46 0.73 7.87
CA ALA A 194 -19.19 0.04 8.05
C ALA A 194 -18.30 0.11 6.79
N MET A 195 -18.91 -0.04 5.61
CA MET A 195 -18.20 0.10 4.33
C MET A 195 -17.62 1.50 4.15
N ILE A 196 -18.39 2.55 4.43
CA ILE A 196 -17.89 3.94 4.35
C ILE A 196 -16.70 4.14 5.28
N CYS A 197 -16.83 3.72 6.55
CA CYS A 197 -15.76 3.84 7.52
C CYS A 197 -14.51 3.05 7.06
N ASN A 198 -14.68 1.83 6.57
CA ASN A 198 -13.57 0.99 6.14
C ASN A 198 -12.86 1.56 4.90
N MET A 199 -13.58 2.13 3.93
CA MET A 199 -13.00 2.79 2.77
C MET A 199 -12.14 4.00 3.15
N ILE A 200 -12.57 4.81 4.13
CA ILE A 200 -11.78 5.95 4.62
C ILE A 200 -10.49 5.43 5.30
N VAL A 201 -10.59 4.41 6.14
CA VAL A 201 -9.42 3.83 6.80
C VAL A 201 -8.48 3.17 5.78
N ALA A 202 -9.02 2.54 4.76
CA ALA A 202 -8.26 1.93 3.67
C ALA A 202 -7.37 2.95 2.95
N THR A 203 -7.94 4.09 2.55
CA THR A 203 -7.16 5.14 1.89
C THR A 203 -6.16 5.80 2.83
N LEU A 204 -6.51 5.98 4.11
CA LEU A 204 -5.56 6.47 5.12
C LEU A 204 -4.40 5.49 5.34
N ALA A 205 -4.68 4.20 5.48
CA ALA A 205 -3.64 3.18 5.64
C ALA A 205 -2.73 3.12 4.39
N GLY A 206 -3.33 3.09 3.18
CA GLY A 206 -2.59 3.10 1.92
C GLY A 206 -1.71 4.33 1.73
N TYR A 207 -2.07 5.47 2.33
CA TYR A 207 -1.26 6.68 2.30
C TYR A 207 -0.19 6.69 3.41
N PHE A 208 -0.59 6.46 4.67
CA PHE A 208 0.31 6.68 5.79
C PHE A 208 1.36 5.58 5.93
N VAL A 209 1.04 4.32 5.61
CA VAL A 209 1.99 3.22 5.79
C VAL A 209 3.27 3.45 4.98
N PRO A 210 3.23 3.67 3.64
CA PRO A 210 4.45 3.92 2.87
C PRO A 210 5.14 5.24 3.26
N VAL A 211 4.39 6.31 3.53
CA VAL A 211 4.97 7.61 3.94
C VAL A 211 5.71 7.52 5.29
N ILE A 212 5.22 6.69 6.21
CA ILE A 212 5.90 6.45 7.49
C ILE A 212 7.19 5.66 7.27
N LEU A 213 7.19 4.62 6.42
CA LEU A 213 8.39 3.84 6.11
C LEU A 213 9.46 4.71 5.44
N ASP A 214 9.09 5.50 4.45
CA ASP A 214 9.98 6.47 3.79
C ASP A 214 10.62 7.42 4.81
N ARG A 215 9.83 7.93 5.77
CA ARG A 215 10.36 8.81 6.82
C ARG A 215 11.38 8.13 7.74
N PHE A 216 11.30 6.81 7.91
CA PHE A 216 12.27 6.03 8.66
C PHE A 216 13.42 5.49 7.80
N HIS A 217 13.53 5.93 6.55
CA HIS A 217 14.51 5.45 5.57
C HIS A 217 14.41 3.93 5.34
N VAL A 218 13.20 3.42 5.38
CA VAL A 218 12.85 2.04 5.01
C VAL A 218 12.13 2.13 3.69
N ASP A 219 12.46 1.23 2.76
CA ASP A 219 11.85 1.20 1.44
C ASP A 219 10.31 1.17 1.54
N PRO A 220 9.62 2.17 0.94
CA PRO A 220 8.17 2.25 0.95
C PRO A 220 7.47 1.05 0.30
N ALA A 221 8.10 0.36 -0.66
CA ALA A 221 7.55 -0.82 -1.32
C ALA A 221 7.42 -2.02 -0.36
N LEU A 222 8.27 -2.08 0.68
CA LEU A 222 8.13 -3.02 1.79
C LEU A 222 6.80 -2.87 2.55
N ALA A 223 6.11 -1.72 2.37
CA ALA A 223 4.77 -1.49 2.92
C ALA A 223 3.72 -2.47 2.41
N SER A 224 4.09 -3.41 1.62
CA SER A 224 3.33 -4.42 0.89
C SER A 224 1.82 -4.44 1.22
N GLY A 225 1.00 -4.87 0.30
CA GLY A 225 -0.45 -4.97 0.52
C GLY A 225 -0.84 -5.65 1.84
N VAL A 226 0.06 -6.47 2.42
CA VAL A 226 -0.14 -7.20 3.69
C VAL A 226 -0.44 -6.27 4.86
N PHE A 227 0.35 -5.22 5.05
CA PHE A 227 0.13 -4.29 6.18
C PHE A 227 -1.14 -3.47 5.99
N VAL A 228 -1.39 -3.02 4.76
CA VAL A 228 -2.60 -2.24 4.44
C VAL A 228 -3.85 -3.10 4.57
N THR A 229 -3.83 -4.33 4.02
CA THR A 229 -4.97 -5.26 4.15
C THR A 229 -5.21 -5.68 5.60
N THR A 230 -4.15 -5.85 6.39
CA THR A 230 -4.29 -6.12 7.83
C THR A 230 -5.02 -4.99 8.55
N CYS A 231 -4.64 -3.73 8.30
CA CYS A 231 -5.31 -2.58 8.89
C CYS A 231 -6.79 -2.53 8.48
N THR A 232 -7.09 -2.76 7.20
CA THR A 232 -8.46 -2.71 6.69
C THR A 232 -9.31 -3.89 7.17
N ASP A 233 -8.73 -5.08 7.32
CA ASP A 233 -9.44 -6.26 7.82
C ASP A 233 -9.78 -6.09 9.30
N MET A 234 -8.80 -5.74 10.13
CA MET A 234 -9.02 -5.52 11.57
C MET A 234 -10.05 -4.42 11.80
N PHE A 235 -9.91 -3.29 11.12
CA PHE A 235 -10.84 -2.17 11.28
C PHE A 235 -12.20 -2.47 10.66
N GLY A 236 -12.25 -3.13 9.50
CA GLY A 236 -13.49 -3.52 8.82
C GLY A 236 -14.33 -4.47 9.67
N PHE A 237 -13.72 -5.51 10.23
CA PHE A 237 -14.40 -6.39 11.19
C PHE A 237 -14.85 -5.63 12.43
N PHE A 238 -13.98 -4.83 13.02
CA PHE A 238 -14.32 -4.06 14.22
C PHE A 238 -15.47 -3.08 13.98
N ALA A 239 -15.43 -2.31 12.90
CA ALA A 239 -16.47 -1.35 12.57
C ALA A 239 -17.81 -2.04 12.26
N PHE A 240 -17.78 -3.10 11.43
CA PHE A 240 -19.01 -3.79 11.04
C PHE A 240 -19.66 -4.55 12.19
N LEU A 241 -18.90 -5.39 12.88
CA LEU A 241 -19.41 -6.20 13.98
C LEU A 241 -19.71 -5.34 15.23
N GLY A 242 -18.92 -4.27 15.43
CA GLY A 242 -19.17 -3.29 16.48
C GLY A 242 -20.48 -2.53 16.27
N LEU A 243 -20.71 -1.99 15.06
CA LEU A 243 -21.98 -1.35 14.70
C LEU A 243 -23.16 -2.33 14.80
N ALA A 244 -22.99 -3.58 14.34
CA ALA A 244 -24.00 -4.62 14.48
C ALA A 244 -24.31 -4.92 15.96
N THR A 245 -23.30 -4.90 16.82
CA THR A 245 -23.50 -5.11 18.28
C THR A 245 -24.27 -3.96 18.90
N ILE A 246 -23.94 -2.71 18.56
CA ILE A 246 -24.62 -1.52 19.08
C ILE A 246 -26.09 -1.48 18.63
N LEU A 247 -26.34 -1.85 17.36
CA LEU A 247 -27.68 -1.82 16.76
C LEU A 247 -28.39 -3.18 16.81
N MET A 248 -27.95 -4.09 17.68
CA MET A 248 -28.47 -5.45 17.80
C MET A 248 -29.98 -5.50 17.96
N SER A 249 -30.57 -4.57 18.73
CA SER A 249 -32.03 -4.49 18.96
C SER A 249 -32.86 -4.23 17.70
N HIS A 250 -32.22 -3.75 16.64
CA HIS A 250 -32.88 -3.48 15.35
C HIS A 250 -32.57 -4.58 14.33
N LEU A 251 -31.60 -5.45 14.62
CA LEU A 251 -31.21 -6.55 13.75
C LEU A 251 -31.93 -7.86 14.08
N LEU A 252 -32.40 -8.01 15.32
CA LEU A 252 -33.22 -9.11 15.82
C LEU A 252 -34.69 -8.81 15.60
#